data_5d2ce047b07151d79c4b1db7f061e9e7
#
_entry.id   5d2ce047b07151d79c4b1db7f061e9e7
#
_cell.length_a   1.000
_cell.length_b   1.000
_cell.length_c   1.000
_cell.angle_alpha   90.00
_cell.angle_beta   90.00
_cell.angle_gamma   90.00
#
_symmetry.space_group_name_H-M   'P 1'
#
loop_
_entity.id
_entity.type
_entity.pdbx_description
1 polymer ?
#
loop_
_entity_poly.entity_id
_entity_poly.type
_entity_poly.pdbx_seq_one_letter_code
_entity_poly.pdbx_strand_id
1 'polypeptide(L)'
;MKGALCVLAVAALLAAGGASARSGSTLTVFAASSLTDAFPKIDPKAAYSFAGSNTLSAQIRQGAPADVFASANTALPNGLYKDHLCSKPVVFTRNRLVVIVPKANPADIQSVYDLRKHGVKLVIAAPAVPVGSYALQVLKQMGLTSVLANVVSRESDVRSVLSKVALGEADAGFVYSTDARTVPGKVAVLKIPAWAQP
;
A
#
# COMPACT_ATOMS: atom_id res chain seq x y z
N MET A 1 10.95 -83.44 -25.30
CA MET A 1 9.67 -82.81 -25.73
C MET A 1 9.74 -81.34 -25.41
N LYS A 2 9.83 -80.56 -26.44
CA LYS A 2 9.54 -79.09 -26.61
C LYS A 2 9.78 -78.16 -25.46
N GLY A 3 11.01 -77.54 -25.41
CA GLY A 3 11.30 -76.36 -24.62
C GLY A 3 10.95 -75.13 -25.42
N ALA A 4 10.26 -74.20 -24.78
CA ALA A 4 9.95 -72.87 -25.34
C ALA A 4 10.96 -71.81 -24.79
N LEU A 5 11.65 -71.18 -25.72
CA LEU A 5 12.65 -70.13 -25.47
C LEU A 5 11.93 -68.78 -25.33
N CYS A 6 11.93 -68.23 -24.14
CA CYS A 6 11.46 -66.86 -23.94
C CYS A 6 12.61 -65.87 -24.17
N VAL A 7 12.50 -65.13 -25.28
CA VAL A 7 13.34 -63.94 -25.53
C VAL A 7 12.83 -62.77 -24.81
N LEU A 8 13.57 -62.28 -23.79
CA LEU A 8 13.30 -60.99 -23.11
C LEU A 8 13.88 -59.85 -23.94
N ALA A 9 13.04 -59.07 -24.56
CA ALA A 9 13.40 -57.80 -25.18
C ALA A 9 13.46 -56.72 -24.09
N VAL A 10 14.65 -56.24 -23.75
CA VAL A 10 14.86 -55.08 -22.88
C VAL A 10 14.70 -53.82 -23.72
N ALA A 11 13.56 -53.16 -23.60
CA ALA A 11 13.36 -51.83 -24.19
C ALA A 11 14.00 -50.80 -23.27
N ALA A 12 15.12 -50.22 -23.69
CA ALA A 12 15.74 -49.06 -23.03
C ALA A 12 14.90 -47.81 -23.33
N LEU A 13 14.12 -47.34 -22.36
CA LEU A 13 13.50 -46.02 -22.40
C LEU A 13 14.58 -44.96 -22.18
N LEU A 14 15.01 -44.28 -23.23
CA LEU A 14 15.74 -43.03 -23.18
C LEU A 14 14.76 -41.95 -22.66
N ALA A 15 14.82 -41.67 -21.35
CA ALA A 15 14.19 -40.49 -20.78
C ALA A 15 14.95 -39.25 -21.31
N ALA A 16 14.47 -38.68 -22.39
CA ALA A 16 14.85 -37.33 -22.81
C ALA A 16 14.39 -36.36 -21.72
N GLY A 17 15.30 -36.02 -20.81
CA GLY A 17 15.09 -34.92 -19.83
C GLY A 17 14.89 -33.61 -20.61
N GLY A 18 13.63 -33.30 -20.91
CA GLY A 18 13.27 -31.99 -21.40
C GLY A 18 13.65 -30.98 -20.34
N ALA A 19 14.69 -30.19 -20.57
CA ALA A 19 14.94 -28.97 -19.85
C ALA A 19 13.73 -28.06 -20.12
N SER A 20 12.72 -28.10 -19.22
CA SER A 20 11.66 -27.10 -19.20
C SER A 20 12.34 -25.76 -18.96
N ALA A 21 12.55 -25.02 -20.05
CA ALA A 21 12.87 -23.62 -19.95
C ALA A 21 11.82 -23.03 -18.98
N ARG A 22 12.24 -22.58 -17.79
CA ARG A 22 11.40 -21.78 -16.91
C ARG A 22 10.97 -20.60 -17.75
N SER A 23 9.75 -20.62 -18.27
CA SER A 23 9.09 -19.43 -18.77
C SER A 23 9.15 -18.43 -17.61
N GLY A 24 9.79 -17.27 -17.80
CA GLY A 24 10.07 -16.34 -16.75
C GLY A 24 8.78 -16.06 -15.98
N SER A 25 8.72 -16.51 -14.73
CA SER A 25 7.54 -16.29 -13.88
C SER A 25 7.34 -14.78 -13.74
N THR A 26 6.15 -14.32 -14.05
CA THR A 26 5.77 -12.91 -13.82
C THR A 26 5.96 -12.57 -12.35
N LEU A 27 6.74 -11.52 -12.08
CA LEU A 27 7.00 -11.06 -10.72
C LEU A 27 5.70 -10.60 -10.06
N THR A 28 5.35 -11.18 -8.92
CA THR A 28 4.16 -10.82 -8.14
C THR A 28 4.54 -9.79 -7.08
N VAL A 29 4.03 -8.58 -7.21
CA VAL A 29 4.37 -7.43 -6.37
C VAL A 29 3.17 -6.99 -5.55
N PHE A 30 3.26 -7.12 -4.23
CA PHE A 30 2.30 -6.55 -3.29
C PHE A 30 2.80 -5.16 -2.90
N ALA A 31 2.09 -4.11 -3.30
CA ALA A 31 2.53 -2.73 -3.12
C ALA A 31 1.46 -1.86 -2.46
N ALA A 32 1.89 -0.96 -1.57
CA ALA A 32 1.02 0.04 -0.98
C ALA A 32 0.23 0.80 -2.05
N SER A 33 -1.04 1.11 -1.82
CA SER A 33 -1.92 1.82 -2.77
C SER A 33 -1.34 3.16 -3.26
N SER A 34 -0.49 3.83 -2.48
CA SER A 34 0.25 5.03 -2.89
C SER A 34 1.22 4.81 -4.05
N LEU A 35 1.56 3.57 -4.37
CA LEU A 35 2.52 3.19 -5.43
C LEU A 35 1.84 2.82 -6.75
N THR A 36 0.49 2.85 -6.80
CA THR A 36 -0.32 2.41 -7.95
C THR A 36 0.08 3.06 -9.27
N ASP A 37 0.43 4.36 -9.26
CA ASP A 37 0.77 5.08 -10.48
C ASP A 37 2.26 5.01 -10.84
N ALA A 38 3.11 4.63 -9.88
CA ALA A 38 4.56 4.64 -10.05
C ALA A 38 5.12 3.27 -10.47
N PHE A 39 4.72 2.22 -9.79
CA PHE A 39 5.31 0.89 -9.96
C PHE A 39 5.07 0.28 -11.35
N PRO A 40 3.87 0.36 -11.96
CA PRO A 40 3.65 -0.14 -13.32
C PRO A 40 4.47 0.58 -14.39
N LYS A 41 4.97 1.79 -14.09
CA LYS A 41 5.89 2.52 -14.99
C LYS A 41 7.33 2.03 -14.87
N ILE A 42 7.69 1.43 -13.72
CA ILE A 42 9.02 0.86 -13.49
C ILE A 42 9.12 -0.52 -14.11
N ASP A 43 8.13 -1.37 -13.85
CA ASP A 43 8.05 -2.70 -14.47
C ASP A 43 6.60 -2.98 -14.92
N PRO A 44 6.27 -2.73 -16.20
CA PRO A 44 4.94 -2.98 -16.75
C PRO A 44 4.59 -4.47 -16.90
N LYS A 45 5.56 -5.37 -16.70
CA LYS A 45 5.35 -6.82 -16.84
C LYS A 45 5.04 -7.51 -15.52
N ALA A 46 5.29 -6.87 -14.39
CA ALA A 46 4.98 -7.43 -13.07
C ALA A 46 3.46 -7.51 -12.84
N ALA A 47 3.04 -8.51 -12.09
CA ALA A 47 1.66 -8.60 -11.59
C ALA A 47 1.54 -7.86 -10.26
N TYR A 48 0.70 -6.84 -10.21
CA TYR A 48 0.56 -5.99 -9.02
C TYR A 48 -0.71 -6.28 -8.25
N SER A 49 -0.58 -6.31 -6.91
CA SER A 49 -1.70 -6.21 -5.97
C SER A 49 -1.52 -4.93 -5.15
N PHE A 50 -2.42 -3.96 -5.32
CA PHE A 50 -2.39 -2.68 -4.60
C PHE A 50 -3.46 -2.63 -3.53
N ALA A 51 -3.06 -2.37 -2.29
CA ALA A 51 -3.97 -2.19 -1.15
C ALA A 51 -3.29 -1.42 -0.01
N GLY A 52 -3.96 -1.26 1.12
CA GLY A 52 -3.32 -0.83 2.36
C GLY A 52 -2.21 -1.82 2.75
N SER A 53 -1.04 -1.31 3.14
CA SER A 53 0.10 -2.17 3.46
C SER A 53 -0.19 -3.17 4.59
N ASN A 54 -1.08 -2.82 5.53
CA ASN A 54 -1.55 -3.72 6.59
C ASN A 54 -2.32 -4.92 6.01
N THR A 55 -3.20 -4.70 5.04
CA THR A 55 -3.96 -5.75 4.35
C THR A 55 -3.02 -6.70 3.61
N LEU A 56 -2.07 -6.15 2.84
CA LEU A 56 -1.09 -6.94 2.11
C LEU A 56 -0.19 -7.76 3.05
N SER A 57 0.26 -7.15 4.15
CA SER A 57 1.03 -7.84 5.18
C SER A 57 0.25 -9.00 5.81
N ALA A 58 -1.06 -8.81 6.05
CA ALA A 58 -1.92 -9.88 6.56
C ALA A 58 -2.07 -11.02 5.55
N GLN A 59 -2.25 -10.71 4.26
CA GLN A 59 -2.31 -11.70 3.18
C GLN A 59 -1.02 -12.53 3.10
N ILE A 60 0.16 -11.89 3.19
CA ILE A 60 1.45 -12.58 3.21
C ILE A 60 1.53 -13.54 4.42
N ARG A 61 1.09 -13.11 5.62
CA ARG A 61 1.04 -13.97 6.81
C ARG A 61 0.10 -15.18 6.64
N GLN A 62 -0.93 -15.03 5.80
CA GLN A 62 -1.88 -16.10 5.44
C GLN A 62 -1.38 -16.97 4.29
N GLY A 63 -0.15 -16.76 3.81
CA GLY A 63 0.48 -17.58 2.77
C GLY A 63 0.23 -17.09 1.34
N ALA A 64 -0.29 -15.86 1.14
CA ALA A 64 -0.41 -15.32 -0.21
C ALA A 64 0.99 -15.16 -0.85
N PRO A 65 1.19 -15.67 -2.09
CA PRO A 65 2.48 -15.64 -2.75
C PRO A 65 2.79 -14.21 -3.23
N ALA A 66 3.82 -13.60 -2.66
CA ALA A 66 4.35 -12.31 -3.09
C ALA A 66 5.87 -12.44 -3.23
N ASP A 67 6.41 -12.09 -4.38
CA ASP A 67 7.86 -12.04 -4.61
C ASP A 67 8.44 -10.75 -4.01
N VAL A 68 7.67 -9.67 -4.05
CA VAL A 68 8.06 -8.36 -3.49
C VAL A 68 6.91 -7.77 -2.65
N PHE A 69 7.24 -7.26 -1.47
CA PHE A 69 6.34 -6.46 -0.65
C PHE A 69 6.88 -5.04 -0.49
N ALA A 70 6.20 -4.05 -1.07
CA ALA A 70 6.53 -2.63 -0.99
C ALA A 70 5.55 -1.88 -0.06
N SER A 71 5.94 -1.72 1.18
CA SER A 71 5.12 -1.11 2.24
C SER A 71 5.31 0.42 2.34
N ALA A 72 4.26 1.12 2.75
CA ALA A 72 4.29 2.56 3.04
C ALA A 72 4.86 2.90 4.44
N ASN A 73 5.29 1.90 5.22
CA ASN A 73 6.03 2.08 6.46
C ASN A 73 7.07 0.98 6.64
N THR A 74 7.95 1.15 7.61
CA THR A 74 8.99 0.17 7.95
C THR A 74 8.51 -0.90 8.94
N ALA A 75 7.46 -0.62 9.73
CA ALA A 75 7.01 -1.51 10.80
C ALA A 75 6.46 -2.85 10.27
N LEU A 76 5.65 -2.81 9.20
CA LEU A 76 5.04 -4.00 8.62
C LEU A 76 6.07 -4.97 8.01
N PRO A 77 6.98 -4.54 7.11
CA PRO A 77 7.98 -5.45 6.57
C PRO A 77 8.97 -5.92 7.66
N ASN A 78 9.31 -5.09 8.65
CA ASN A 78 10.12 -5.53 9.78
C ASN A 78 9.41 -6.61 10.62
N GLY A 79 8.07 -6.51 10.75
CA GLY A 79 7.26 -7.57 11.36
C GLY A 79 7.35 -8.88 10.58
N LEU A 80 7.14 -8.84 9.26
CA LEU A 80 7.27 -10.04 8.40
C LEU A 80 8.68 -10.65 8.45
N TYR A 81 9.72 -9.80 8.52
CA TYR A 81 11.09 -10.28 8.67
C TYR A 81 11.32 -11.02 10.00
N LYS A 82 10.78 -10.51 11.11
CA LYS A 82 10.85 -11.19 12.41
C LYS A 82 10.11 -12.54 12.40
N ASP A 83 9.05 -12.65 11.61
CA ASP A 83 8.28 -13.86 11.43
C ASP A 83 8.89 -14.79 10.36
N HIS A 84 10.08 -14.49 9.85
CA HIS A 84 10.78 -15.24 8.79
C HIS A 84 10.01 -15.38 7.47
N LEU A 85 9.11 -14.44 7.17
CA LEU A 85 8.28 -14.43 5.96
C LEU A 85 8.86 -13.59 4.81
N CYS A 86 9.93 -12.86 5.04
CA CYS A 86 10.65 -12.11 4.00
C CYS A 86 12.13 -11.93 4.35
N SER A 87 12.93 -11.51 3.39
CA SER A 87 14.30 -11.09 3.60
C SER A 87 14.36 -9.75 4.38
N LYS A 88 15.55 -9.36 4.84
CA LYS A 88 15.75 -8.10 5.58
C LYS A 88 15.26 -6.91 4.75
N PRO A 89 14.31 -6.10 5.27
CA PRO A 89 13.75 -4.97 4.54
C PRO A 89 14.76 -3.85 4.30
N VAL A 90 14.58 -3.15 3.17
CA VAL A 90 15.35 -1.94 2.84
C VAL A 90 14.42 -0.75 2.65
N VAL A 91 14.86 0.44 3.08
CA VAL A 91 14.14 1.68 2.79
C VAL A 91 14.56 2.16 1.40
N PHE A 92 13.64 2.12 0.44
CA PHE A 92 13.91 2.49 -0.95
C PHE A 92 13.46 3.92 -1.29
N THR A 93 12.55 4.51 -0.50
CA THR A 93 12.07 5.89 -0.68
C THR A 93 11.49 6.47 0.60
N ARG A 94 11.24 7.79 0.58
CA ARG A 94 10.58 8.53 1.68
C ARG A 94 9.45 9.37 1.11
N ASN A 95 8.46 9.71 1.94
CA ASN A 95 7.34 10.57 1.58
C ASN A 95 7.08 11.59 2.71
N ARG A 96 6.16 12.51 2.46
CA ARG A 96 5.68 13.48 3.46
C ARG A 96 4.18 13.40 3.57
N LEU A 97 3.68 13.46 4.80
CA LEU A 97 2.26 13.57 5.06
C LEU A 97 1.78 14.99 4.79
N VAL A 98 0.59 15.12 4.21
CA VAL A 98 -0.09 16.39 3.97
C VAL A 98 -1.57 16.24 4.33
N VAL A 99 -2.23 17.37 4.58
CA VAL A 99 -3.69 17.43 4.57
C VAL A 99 -4.12 17.92 3.20
N ILE A 100 -5.15 17.29 2.65
CA ILE A 100 -5.81 17.75 1.43
C ILE A 100 -7.24 18.20 1.74
N VAL A 101 -7.70 19.16 0.97
CA VAL A 101 -9.08 19.64 0.94
C VAL A 101 -9.58 19.65 -0.50
N PRO A 102 -10.89 19.59 -0.78
CA PRO A 102 -11.41 19.80 -2.13
C PRO A 102 -10.89 21.11 -2.71
N LYS A 103 -10.71 21.19 -4.02
CA LYS A 103 -10.19 22.42 -4.66
C LYS A 103 -11.03 23.65 -4.35
N ALA A 104 -12.36 23.51 -4.27
CA ALA A 104 -13.30 24.58 -3.92
C ALA A 104 -13.26 24.95 -2.43
N ASN A 105 -12.75 24.05 -1.57
CA ASN A 105 -12.59 24.24 -0.12
C ASN A 105 -13.85 24.84 0.58
N PRO A 106 -15.02 24.20 0.49
CA PRO A 106 -16.27 24.77 0.99
C PRO A 106 -16.28 24.99 2.51
N ALA A 107 -15.46 24.25 3.26
CA ALA A 107 -15.33 24.38 4.72
C ALA A 107 -14.30 25.45 5.13
N ASP A 108 -13.71 26.19 4.19
CA ASP A 108 -12.70 27.23 4.42
C ASP A 108 -11.59 26.77 5.37
N ILE A 109 -10.97 25.65 5.07
CA ILE A 109 -9.86 25.07 5.84
C ILE A 109 -8.55 25.58 5.25
N GLN A 110 -7.85 26.47 5.96
CA GLN A 110 -6.60 27.11 5.50
C GLN A 110 -5.36 26.48 6.14
N SER A 111 -5.54 25.76 7.23
CA SER A 111 -4.43 25.11 7.96
C SER A 111 -4.88 23.81 8.61
N VAL A 112 -3.93 23.01 9.10
CA VAL A 112 -4.21 21.78 9.88
C VAL A 112 -4.98 22.11 11.17
N TYR A 113 -4.80 23.31 11.71
CA TYR A 113 -5.51 23.75 12.92
C TYR A 113 -7.01 23.97 12.69
N ASP A 114 -7.43 24.27 11.46
CA ASP A 114 -8.84 24.48 11.11
C ASP A 114 -9.65 23.19 11.09
N LEU A 115 -8.98 22.04 11.10
CA LEU A 115 -9.66 20.74 11.26
C LEU A 115 -10.46 20.63 12.57
N ARG A 116 -10.24 21.55 13.55
CA ARG A 116 -11.01 21.65 14.79
C ARG A 116 -12.36 22.35 14.62
N LYS A 117 -12.60 23.03 13.50
CA LYS A 117 -13.87 23.72 13.25
C LYS A 117 -15.01 22.71 13.36
N HIS A 118 -16.08 23.12 14.03
CA HIS A 118 -17.28 22.30 14.16
C HIS A 118 -17.90 22.02 12.78
N GLY A 119 -18.34 20.78 12.56
CA GLY A 119 -19.00 20.38 11.32
C GLY A 119 -18.05 20.00 10.18
N VAL A 120 -16.72 20.14 10.33
CA VAL A 120 -15.75 19.65 9.36
C VAL A 120 -15.86 18.12 9.25
N LYS A 121 -16.06 17.64 8.02
CA LYS A 121 -16.06 16.21 7.70
C LYS A 121 -14.64 15.77 7.39
N LEU A 122 -13.95 15.20 8.37
CA LEU A 122 -12.59 14.68 8.21
C LEU A 122 -12.65 13.20 7.85
N VAL A 123 -11.91 12.79 6.82
CA VAL A 123 -11.66 11.39 6.48
C VAL A 123 -10.19 11.05 6.71
N ILE A 124 -9.93 9.94 7.40
CA ILE A 124 -8.58 9.42 7.62
C ILE A 124 -8.56 7.92 7.29
N ALA A 125 -7.38 7.36 7.11
CA ALA A 125 -7.30 5.91 7.05
C ALA A 125 -7.39 5.28 8.46
N ALA A 126 -7.76 4.00 8.53
CA ALA A 126 -7.81 3.27 9.79
C ALA A 126 -6.43 3.24 10.50
N PRO A 127 -6.38 3.15 11.83
CA PRO A 127 -5.12 3.21 12.59
C PRO A 127 -4.07 2.16 12.18
N ALA A 128 -4.51 0.99 11.70
CA ALA A 128 -3.62 -0.06 11.22
C ALA A 128 -2.98 0.24 9.85
N VAL A 129 -3.54 1.17 9.09
CA VAL A 129 -3.03 1.61 7.79
C VAL A 129 -1.88 2.60 8.02
N PRO A 130 -0.75 2.50 7.32
CA PRO A 130 0.41 3.38 7.54
C PRO A 130 0.05 4.88 7.58
N VAL A 131 -0.66 5.40 6.58
CA VAL A 131 -1.06 6.81 6.55
C VAL A 131 -1.99 7.20 7.70
N GLY A 132 -2.84 6.28 8.15
CA GLY A 132 -3.73 6.49 9.31
C GLY A 132 -2.93 6.57 10.61
N SER A 133 -1.97 5.66 10.83
CA SER A 133 -1.10 5.71 12.01
C SER A 133 -0.27 6.99 12.04
N TYR A 134 0.25 7.44 10.89
CA TYR A 134 0.98 8.69 10.77
C TYR A 134 0.10 9.92 11.01
N ALA A 135 -1.15 9.92 10.52
CA ALA A 135 -2.09 11.00 10.81
C ALA A 135 -2.35 11.13 12.32
N LEU A 136 -2.54 10.03 13.02
CA LEU A 136 -2.70 10.01 14.48
C LEU A 136 -1.45 10.52 15.21
N GLN A 137 -0.24 10.18 14.75
CA GLN A 137 1.01 10.70 15.31
C GLN A 137 1.10 12.22 15.13
N VAL A 138 0.82 12.74 13.93
CA VAL A 138 0.81 14.18 13.64
C VAL A 138 -0.18 14.90 14.55
N LEU A 139 -1.42 14.41 14.61
CA LEU A 139 -2.45 15.04 15.46
C LEU A 139 -2.04 15.05 16.93
N LYS A 140 -1.43 13.98 17.42
CA LYS A 140 -0.90 13.93 18.81
C LYS A 140 0.24 14.92 19.02
N GLN A 141 1.23 14.97 18.13
CA GLN A 141 2.38 15.87 18.20
C GLN A 141 1.96 17.34 18.16
N MET A 142 0.92 17.67 17.37
CA MET A 142 0.38 19.02 17.26
C MET A 142 -0.63 19.40 18.35
N GLY A 143 -0.96 18.50 19.29
CA GLY A 143 -1.99 18.74 20.30
C GLY A 143 -3.41 18.82 19.72
N LEU A 144 -3.65 18.17 18.57
CA LEU A 144 -4.89 18.25 17.80
C LEU A 144 -5.74 16.96 17.89
N THR A 145 -5.60 16.17 18.95
CA THR A 145 -6.35 14.92 19.10
C THR A 145 -7.87 15.12 19.15
N SER A 146 -8.35 16.29 19.59
CA SER A 146 -9.78 16.65 19.56
C SER A 146 -10.38 16.65 18.15
N VAL A 147 -9.57 16.82 17.10
CA VAL A 147 -9.97 16.75 15.69
C VAL A 147 -10.57 15.37 15.34
N LEU A 148 -10.24 14.33 16.10
CA LEU A 148 -10.77 12.98 15.88
C LEU A 148 -12.29 12.88 16.07
N ALA A 149 -12.92 13.85 16.76
CA ALA A 149 -14.39 13.95 16.86
C ALA A 149 -15.03 14.31 15.51
N ASN A 150 -14.28 14.92 14.59
CA ASN A 150 -14.74 15.30 13.26
C ASN A 150 -14.52 14.18 12.21
N VAL A 151 -13.99 13.03 12.62
CA VAL A 151 -13.76 11.90 11.69
C VAL A 151 -15.08 11.22 11.36
N VAL A 152 -15.50 11.37 10.11
CA VAL A 152 -16.75 10.78 9.60
C VAL A 152 -16.54 9.39 8.99
N SER A 153 -15.31 9.06 8.58
CA SER A 153 -14.99 7.76 7.99
C SER A 153 -13.52 7.39 8.17
N ARG A 154 -13.25 6.08 8.24
CA ARG A 154 -11.91 5.48 8.32
C ARG A 154 -11.70 4.51 7.18
N GLU A 155 -10.76 4.83 6.30
CA GLU A 155 -10.53 4.12 5.05
C GLU A 155 -9.51 2.99 5.19
N SER A 156 -9.62 2.00 4.31
CA SER A 156 -8.72 0.85 4.24
C SER A 156 -7.34 1.16 3.64
N ASP A 157 -7.21 2.29 2.95
CA ASP A 157 -5.98 2.72 2.29
C ASP A 157 -5.99 4.22 1.97
N VAL A 158 -4.83 4.77 1.52
CA VAL A 158 -4.68 6.20 1.25
C VAL A 158 -5.43 6.68 0.01
N ARG A 159 -5.62 5.81 -0.99
CA ARG A 159 -6.33 6.19 -2.23
C ARG A 159 -7.82 6.37 -1.99
N SER A 160 -8.40 5.60 -1.08
CA SER A 160 -9.77 5.77 -0.63
C SER A 160 -9.97 7.11 0.08
N VAL A 161 -9.01 7.54 0.93
CA VAL A 161 -9.01 8.90 1.52
C VAL A 161 -8.94 9.97 0.43
N LEU A 162 -7.98 9.85 -0.49
CA LEU A 162 -7.80 10.80 -1.60
C LEU A 162 -9.07 10.96 -2.42
N SER A 163 -9.70 9.84 -2.80
CA SER A 163 -10.90 9.83 -3.64
C SER A 163 -12.06 10.54 -2.98
N LYS A 164 -12.34 10.29 -1.69
CA LYS A 164 -13.44 10.94 -0.96
C LYS A 164 -13.28 12.45 -0.90
N VAL A 165 -12.06 12.94 -0.66
CA VAL A 165 -11.81 14.39 -0.66
C VAL A 165 -11.87 14.96 -2.07
N ALA A 166 -11.30 14.29 -3.07
CA ALA A 166 -11.31 14.76 -4.45
C ALA A 166 -12.72 14.82 -5.06
N LEU A 167 -13.65 13.99 -4.58
CA LEU A 167 -15.06 13.95 -4.97
C LEU A 167 -15.93 14.91 -4.14
N GLY A 168 -15.37 15.56 -3.09
CA GLY A 168 -16.13 16.45 -2.21
C GLY A 168 -17.02 15.74 -1.20
N GLU A 169 -16.84 14.44 -0.99
CA GLU A 169 -17.57 13.66 0.03
C GLU A 169 -17.08 13.98 1.45
N ALA A 170 -15.87 14.52 1.57
CA ALA A 170 -15.28 14.99 2.80
C ALA A 170 -14.58 16.33 2.60
N ASP A 171 -14.49 17.13 3.68
CA ASP A 171 -13.89 18.46 3.66
C ASP A 171 -12.36 18.41 3.76
N ALA A 172 -11.82 17.37 4.39
CA ALA A 172 -10.37 17.18 4.52
C ALA A 172 -9.98 15.71 4.69
N GLY A 173 -8.70 15.42 4.40
CA GLY A 173 -8.13 14.09 4.62
C GLY A 173 -6.60 14.12 4.69
N PHE A 174 -6.00 13.12 5.34
CA PHE A 174 -4.55 12.94 5.41
C PHE A 174 -4.09 11.96 4.33
N VAL A 175 -3.16 12.40 3.48
CA VAL A 175 -2.56 11.61 2.40
C VAL A 175 -1.05 11.91 2.30
N TYR A 176 -0.33 11.18 1.46
CA TYR A 176 1.03 11.56 1.13
C TYR A 176 1.07 12.65 0.05
N SER A 177 2.12 13.45 0.04
CA SER A 177 2.28 14.53 -0.93
C SER A 177 2.29 14.04 -2.39
N THR A 178 2.74 12.80 -2.62
CA THR A 178 2.71 12.17 -3.94
C THR A 178 1.31 11.80 -4.37
N ASP A 179 0.43 11.35 -3.45
CA ASP A 179 -0.96 11.02 -3.77
C ASP A 179 -1.73 12.27 -4.24
N ALA A 180 -1.55 13.40 -3.56
CA ALA A 180 -2.21 14.65 -3.97
C ALA A 180 -1.87 15.07 -5.41
N ARG A 181 -0.66 14.73 -5.89
CA ARG A 181 -0.22 15.04 -7.27
C ARG A 181 -0.90 14.18 -8.34
N THR A 182 -1.50 13.05 -7.97
CA THR A 182 -2.15 12.17 -8.95
C THR A 182 -3.54 12.65 -9.36
N VAL A 183 -4.09 13.65 -8.66
CA VAL A 183 -5.39 14.26 -8.95
C VAL A 183 -5.26 15.78 -9.15
N PRO A 184 -4.51 16.24 -10.16
CA PRO A 184 -4.24 17.66 -10.36
C PRO A 184 -5.55 18.43 -10.53
N GLY A 185 -5.64 19.58 -9.86
CA GLY A 185 -6.83 20.45 -9.93
C GLY A 185 -8.04 19.97 -9.14
N LYS A 186 -8.03 18.80 -8.51
CA LYS A 186 -9.15 18.28 -7.71
C LYS A 186 -9.03 18.63 -6.23
N VAL A 187 -7.82 18.74 -5.71
CA VAL A 187 -7.56 19.05 -4.30
C VAL A 187 -6.58 20.20 -4.14
N ALA A 188 -6.67 20.91 -3.01
CA ALA A 188 -5.64 21.81 -2.52
C ALA A 188 -4.88 21.11 -1.37
N VAL A 189 -3.58 21.45 -1.22
CA VAL A 189 -2.68 20.82 -0.26
C VAL A 189 -2.33 21.78 0.86
N LEU A 190 -2.56 21.37 2.09
CA LEU A 190 -2.15 22.06 3.30
C LEU A 190 -0.92 21.34 3.88
N LYS A 191 0.15 22.10 4.09
CA LYS A 191 1.40 21.54 4.61
C LYS A 191 1.31 21.28 6.11
N ILE A 192 1.80 20.14 6.53
CA ILE A 192 2.05 19.83 7.93
C ILE A 192 3.44 20.36 8.28
N PRO A 193 3.63 21.06 9.41
CA PRO A 193 4.94 21.56 9.83
C PRO A 193 6.00 20.45 9.89
N ALA A 194 7.24 20.78 9.53
CA ALA A 194 8.32 19.78 9.45
C ALA A 194 8.56 19.06 10.80
N TRP A 195 8.42 19.78 11.92
CA TRP A 195 8.59 19.22 13.26
C TRP A 195 7.50 18.23 13.67
N ALA A 196 6.34 18.24 12.98
CA ALA A 196 5.22 17.33 13.22
C ALA A 196 5.16 16.17 12.22
N GLN A 197 6.07 16.09 11.25
CA GLN A 197 6.15 14.95 10.33
C GLN A 197 6.59 13.68 11.09
N PRO A 198 5.98 12.52 10.81
CA PRO A 198 6.31 11.26 11.47
C PRO A 198 7.64 10.65 10.99
#